data_e12826a0da55a8efd94047e2c50900df
#
_entry.id   e12826a0da55a8efd94047e2c50900df
#
_cell.length_a   1.000
_cell.length_b   1.000
_cell.length_c   1.000
_cell.angle_alpha   90.00
_cell.angle_beta   90.00
_cell.angle_gamma   90.00
#
_symmetry.space_group_name_H-M   'P 1'
#
loop_
_entity.id
_entity.type
_entity.pdbx_description
1 polymer ?
#
loop_
_entity_poly.entity_id
_entity_poly.type
_entity_poly.pdbx_seq_one_letter_code
_entity_poly.pdbx_strand_id
1 'polypeptide(L)'
;MDEKQKNNNKTRLPKSAIIVIAVLIVAAVIIYLVWNSGVTNQTDNTAATTDYAPATVADVTAGQMLSKSYCQSCHMYPSPDLLNRGKWKTLLPQMGLRLGIKEHRGEDYTTTIKDYTPPSKPALTDKQWQNILDFYMNTAPLKLPAQNRQVQITRELPFFAFKTPGDSFLGKQVLGSYVKIDNSVKPARIFVADGQSHKLFLLTNKLKVLDSINTTGPVVDLLFDKDKIWVCTIGRELGANIDKLGTITELKISPAGKMALNTKPIFDKLARPVQVLAADLNGDKKTDYLICEFGSLTGELSWMENKGDGTFTRHIISSLPGAIKAYFDYSTNKTTPDIWVLFAQGEEGIYHYTNNGSGQFQEKRILEFPPIYGSSFFELVDVNHDGYKDIVYTCGDNGNATLVLKPYHGVYVFLNDKHGNYIQKYFYPINGCYKAIARDFDGDGNIDIATISLFTDARQTDEGFVYLKNLGGLNFKPYALPQDTRFERAVTMDAGNLNGDGKPDLVIGNAYFDFGPFGYNIKESLFFILKNKQ
;
A
#
# COMPACT_ATOMS: atom_id res chain seq x y z
N MET A 1 61.18 -52.29 -20.75
CA MET A 1 60.25 -53.06 -19.92
C MET A 1 60.05 -52.31 -18.64
N ASP A 2 58.93 -51.70 -18.54
CA ASP A 2 58.21 -51.45 -17.28
C ASP A 2 56.97 -50.62 -17.56
N GLU A 3 55.81 -51.22 -17.36
CA GLU A 3 54.50 -50.66 -17.54
C GLU A 3 54.20 -49.69 -16.39
N LYS A 4 53.80 -48.46 -16.71
CA LYS A 4 53.25 -47.53 -15.76
C LYS A 4 51.73 -47.77 -15.57
N GLN A 5 51.35 -48.34 -14.44
CA GLN A 5 49.98 -48.41 -13.95
C GLN A 5 49.45 -47.01 -13.71
N LYS A 6 48.36 -46.62 -14.42
CA LYS A 6 47.54 -45.46 -14.12
C LYS A 6 46.57 -45.79 -12.98
N ASN A 7 46.78 -45.21 -11.81
CA ASN A 7 45.88 -45.29 -10.66
C ASN A 7 44.69 -44.33 -10.86
N ASN A 8 43.52 -44.89 -11.17
CA ASN A 8 42.27 -44.15 -11.29
C ASN A 8 41.55 -44.12 -9.93
N ASN A 9 41.90 -43.19 -9.04
CA ASN A 9 41.17 -42.95 -7.80
C ASN A 9 39.90 -42.12 -8.11
N LYS A 10 38.79 -42.79 -8.43
CA LYS A 10 37.47 -42.20 -8.36
C LYS A 10 37.01 -42.16 -6.88
N THR A 11 37.15 -41.03 -6.23
CA THR A 11 36.55 -40.78 -4.91
C THR A 11 35.02 -40.86 -5.02
N ARG A 12 34.44 -41.97 -4.57
CA ARG A 12 32.99 -42.13 -4.43
C ARG A 12 32.54 -41.36 -3.19
N LEU A 13 31.60 -40.43 -3.35
CA LEU A 13 30.95 -39.75 -2.24
C LEU A 13 30.28 -40.80 -1.32
N PRO A 14 30.33 -40.63 0.01
CA PRO A 14 29.69 -41.53 0.95
C PRO A 14 28.17 -41.53 0.75
N LYS A 15 27.54 -42.71 0.91
CA LYS A 15 26.08 -42.88 0.66
C LYS A 15 25.23 -41.88 1.44
N SER A 16 25.65 -41.46 2.66
CA SER A 16 25.02 -40.41 3.46
C SER A 16 25.05 -39.04 2.77
N ALA A 17 26.14 -38.68 2.11
CA ALA A 17 26.23 -37.41 1.36
C ALA A 17 25.31 -37.40 0.13
N ILE A 18 25.16 -38.56 -0.55
CA ILE A 18 24.24 -38.69 -1.69
C ILE A 18 22.78 -38.57 -1.25
N ILE A 19 22.42 -39.14 -0.09
CA ILE A 19 21.06 -39.00 0.48
C ILE A 19 20.77 -37.55 0.88
N VAL A 20 21.71 -36.84 1.53
CA VAL A 20 21.55 -35.43 1.91
C VAL A 20 21.41 -34.56 0.66
N ILE A 21 22.21 -34.77 -0.38
CA ILE A 21 22.09 -34.03 -1.64
C ILE A 21 20.74 -34.32 -2.33
N ALA A 22 20.28 -35.57 -2.33
CA ALA A 22 18.98 -35.92 -2.91
C ALA A 22 17.81 -35.27 -2.14
N VAL A 23 17.86 -35.22 -0.80
CA VAL A 23 16.86 -34.57 0.04
C VAL A 23 16.86 -33.05 -0.19
N LEU A 24 18.03 -32.44 -0.32
CA LEU A 24 18.16 -31.01 -0.62
C LEU A 24 17.63 -30.66 -2.03
N ILE A 25 17.87 -31.54 -3.02
CA ILE A 25 17.33 -31.35 -4.37
C ILE A 25 15.80 -31.50 -4.37
N VAL A 26 15.24 -32.46 -3.65
CA VAL A 26 13.79 -32.66 -3.54
C VAL A 26 13.16 -31.48 -2.79
N ALA A 27 13.76 -31.01 -1.70
CA ALA A 27 13.30 -29.80 -0.99
C ALA A 27 13.38 -28.56 -1.89
N ALA A 28 14.46 -28.36 -2.65
CA ALA A 28 14.59 -27.27 -3.60
C ALA A 28 13.56 -27.34 -4.74
N VAL A 29 13.26 -28.57 -5.24
CA VAL A 29 12.22 -28.79 -6.26
C VAL A 29 10.82 -28.53 -5.67
N ILE A 30 10.53 -28.93 -4.45
CA ILE A 30 9.25 -28.65 -3.78
C ILE A 30 9.11 -27.15 -3.52
N ILE A 31 10.14 -26.48 -3.01
CA ILE A 31 10.17 -25.02 -2.83
C ILE A 31 10.02 -24.32 -4.18
N TYR A 32 10.69 -24.76 -5.23
CA TYR A 32 10.55 -24.25 -6.58
C TYR A 32 9.13 -24.44 -7.15
N LEU A 33 8.54 -25.63 -6.95
CA LEU A 33 7.17 -25.91 -7.42
C LEU A 33 6.13 -25.11 -6.63
N VAL A 34 6.27 -24.99 -5.31
CA VAL A 34 5.40 -24.17 -4.47
C VAL A 34 5.57 -22.69 -4.83
N TRP A 35 6.77 -22.25 -5.11
CA TRP A 35 7.08 -20.87 -5.44
C TRP A 35 6.66 -20.51 -6.87
N ASN A 36 6.94 -21.37 -7.85
CA ASN A 36 6.47 -21.19 -9.24
C ASN A 36 4.94 -21.27 -9.34
N SER A 37 4.29 -22.07 -8.50
CA SER A 37 2.82 -22.04 -8.38
C SER A 37 2.30 -20.71 -7.82
N GLY A 38 3.09 -19.99 -6.99
CA GLY A 38 2.75 -18.66 -6.47
C GLY A 38 3.05 -17.50 -7.43
N VAL A 39 4.13 -17.59 -8.22
CA VAL A 39 4.60 -16.50 -9.09
C VAL A 39 4.11 -16.63 -10.53
N THR A 40 3.94 -17.85 -11.03
CA THR A 40 3.38 -18.09 -12.37
C THR A 40 1.85 -18.09 -12.42
N ASN A 41 1.17 -18.16 -11.26
CA ASN A 41 -0.29 -18.12 -11.19
C ASN A 41 -0.92 -16.70 -11.21
N GLN A 42 -0.17 -15.66 -11.54
CA GLN A 42 -0.78 -14.45 -12.13
C GLN A 42 -1.26 -14.70 -13.58
N THR A 43 -0.83 -15.81 -14.20
CA THR A 43 -1.30 -16.24 -15.50
C THR A 43 -2.19 -17.49 -15.33
N ASP A 44 -3.48 -17.29 -15.59
CA ASP A 44 -4.47 -18.36 -15.80
C ASP A 44 -4.71 -19.35 -14.64
N ASN A 45 -5.49 -18.94 -13.64
CA ASN A 45 -6.23 -19.88 -12.79
C ASN A 45 -7.34 -20.58 -13.61
N THR A 46 -6.98 -21.44 -14.56
CA THR A 46 -7.93 -22.30 -15.29
C THR A 46 -8.25 -23.61 -14.56
N ALA A 47 -7.67 -23.87 -13.40
CA ALA A 47 -7.76 -25.15 -12.71
C ALA A 47 -8.68 -25.16 -11.48
N ALA A 48 -9.83 -24.50 -11.53
CA ALA A 48 -10.78 -24.60 -10.41
C ALA A 48 -12.25 -24.55 -10.86
N THR A 49 -12.61 -25.33 -11.87
CA THR A 49 -13.92 -25.16 -12.49
C THR A 49 -14.87 -26.34 -12.36
N THR A 50 -14.49 -27.48 -11.76
CA THR A 50 -15.31 -28.70 -11.89
C THR A 50 -15.97 -29.21 -10.62
N ASP A 51 -15.68 -28.68 -9.44
CA ASP A 51 -16.09 -29.35 -8.19
C ASP A 51 -17.24 -28.71 -7.40
N TYR A 52 -17.92 -27.70 -7.95
CA TYR A 52 -19.08 -27.15 -7.28
C TYR A 52 -20.36 -27.63 -7.97
N ALA A 53 -21.15 -28.44 -7.27
CA ALA A 53 -22.40 -28.97 -7.81
C ALA A 53 -23.36 -27.83 -8.20
N PRO A 54 -24.06 -27.92 -9.35
CA PRO A 54 -25.03 -26.91 -9.73
C PRO A 54 -26.12 -26.78 -8.67
N ALA A 55 -26.31 -25.59 -8.12
CA ALA A 55 -27.38 -25.30 -7.19
C ALA A 55 -28.70 -25.07 -7.93
N THR A 56 -29.82 -25.24 -7.24
CA THR A 56 -31.12 -24.91 -7.81
C THR A 56 -31.27 -23.38 -7.95
N VAL A 57 -32.10 -22.93 -8.88
CA VAL A 57 -32.42 -21.49 -9.03
C VAL A 57 -32.98 -20.92 -7.70
N ALA A 58 -33.75 -21.69 -6.97
CA ALA A 58 -34.30 -21.29 -5.67
C ALA A 58 -33.19 -21.06 -4.62
N ASP A 59 -32.18 -21.94 -4.54
CA ASP A 59 -31.05 -21.80 -3.61
C ASP A 59 -30.18 -20.57 -3.97
N VAL A 60 -29.92 -20.36 -5.24
CA VAL A 60 -29.17 -19.18 -5.73
C VAL A 60 -29.93 -17.89 -5.40
N THR A 61 -31.25 -17.84 -5.62
CA THR A 61 -32.05 -16.66 -5.32
C THR A 61 -32.13 -16.40 -3.81
N ALA A 62 -32.31 -17.44 -3.01
CA ALA A 62 -32.25 -17.31 -1.54
C ALA A 62 -30.89 -16.82 -1.08
N GLY A 63 -29.81 -17.34 -1.64
CA GLY A 63 -28.44 -16.91 -1.36
C GLY A 63 -28.17 -15.45 -1.70
N GLN A 64 -28.72 -14.95 -2.81
CA GLN A 64 -28.65 -13.54 -3.17
C GLN A 64 -29.32 -12.63 -2.13
N MET A 65 -30.51 -12.98 -1.67
CA MET A 65 -31.23 -12.21 -0.65
C MET A 65 -30.47 -12.24 0.69
N LEU A 66 -30.01 -13.42 1.10
CA LEU A 66 -29.25 -13.59 2.34
C LEU A 66 -27.93 -12.82 2.29
N SER A 67 -27.18 -12.89 1.18
CA SER A 67 -25.92 -12.17 1.04
C SER A 67 -26.12 -10.66 1.15
N LYS A 68 -27.16 -10.09 0.54
CA LYS A 68 -27.51 -8.67 0.70
C LYS A 68 -27.82 -8.31 2.15
N SER A 69 -28.52 -9.18 2.89
CA SER A 69 -28.90 -8.90 4.28
C SER A 69 -27.73 -9.00 5.24
N TYR A 70 -26.84 -9.98 5.05
CA TYR A 70 -25.77 -10.27 6.01
C TYR A 70 -24.39 -9.73 5.61
N CYS A 71 -24.02 -9.77 4.32
CA CYS A 71 -22.69 -9.32 3.91
C CYS A 71 -22.55 -7.79 3.93
N GLN A 72 -23.63 -7.03 3.72
CA GLN A 72 -23.58 -5.56 3.81
C GLN A 72 -23.73 -5.00 5.23
N SER A 73 -23.88 -5.84 6.25
CA SER A 73 -24.02 -5.37 7.63
C SER A 73 -22.70 -4.85 8.24
N CYS A 74 -21.55 -5.20 7.64
CA CYS A 74 -20.23 -4.85 8.16
C CYS A 74 -19.42 -3.97 7.19
N HIS A 75 -19.78 -3.93 5.93
CA HIS A 75 -19.08 -3.18 4.87
C HIS A 75 -19.96 -3.06 3.63
N MET A 76 -19.55 -2.28 2.64
CA MET A 76 -20.24 -2.21 1.35
C MET A 76 -20.45 -3.61 0.76
N TYR A 77 -21.63 -3.85 0.17
CA TYR A 77 -21.97 -5.16 -0.39
C TYR A 77 -20.92 -5.65 -1.40
N PRO A 78 -20.27 -6.79 -1.15
CA PRO A 78 -19.25 -7.33 -2.05
C PRO A 78 -19.91 -8.13 -3.18
N SER A 79 -20.23 -7.46 -4.29
CA SER A 79 -20.85 -8.10 -5.46
C SER A 79 -20.01 -9.26 -6.00
N PRO A 80 -20.64 -10.38 -6.46
CA PRO A 80 -19.91 -11.54 -6.99
C PRO A 80 -18.97 -11.26 -8.16
N ASP A 81 -19.24 -10.22 -8.97
CA ASP A 81 -18.43 -9.83 -10.13
C ASP A 81 -17.11 -9.12 -9.76
N LEU A 82 -16.93 -8.76 -8.50
CA LEU A 82 -15.70 -8.10 -8.03
C LEU A 82 -14.50 -9.05 -7.98
N LEU A 83 -14.72 -10.36 -7.81
CA LEU A 83 -13.66 -11.37 -7.83
C LEU A 83 -14.07 -12.56 -8.69
N ASN A 84 -13.07 -13.33 -9.15
CA ASN A 84 -13.36 -14.58 -9.82
C ASN A 84 -13.85 -15.65 -8.81
N ARG A 85 -14.53 -16.66 -9.32
CA ARG A 85 -15.12 -17.75 -8.53
C ARG A 85 -14.10 -18.43 -7.61
N GLY A 86 -12.88 -18.68 -8.10
CA GLY A 86 -11.83 -19.33 -7.30
C GLY A 86 -11.44 -18.49 -6.08
N LYS A 87 -11.39 -17.16 -6.20
CA LYS A 87 -11.09 -16.27 -5.06
C LYS A 87 -12.27 -16.18 -4.08
N TRP A 88 -13.50 -16.15 -4.56
CA TRP A 88 -14.66 -16.25 -3.68
C TRP A 88 -14.67 -17.54 -2.87
N LYS A 89 -14.31 -18.68 -3.48
CA LYS A 89 -14.21 -19.97 -2.79
C LYS A 89 -13.26 -19.91 -1.58
N THR A 90 -12.18 -19.14 -1.67
CA THR A 90 -11.21 -18.97 -0.56
C THR A 90 -11.57 -17.86 0.41
N LEU A 91 -12.28 -16.82 -0.03
CA LEU A 91 -12.60 -15.65 0.80
C LEU A 91 -13.88 -15.84 1.65
N LEU A 92 -14.92 -16.46 1.09
CA LEU A 92 -16.20 -16.62 1.78
C LEU A 92 -16.09 -17.36 3.13
N PRO A 93 -15.28 -18.42 3.30
CA PRO A 93 -15.07 -19.03 4.61
C PRO A 93 -14.61 -18.06 5.69
N GLN A 94 -13.82 -17.04 5.31
CA GLN A 94 -13.39 -15.98 6.21
C GLN A 94 -14.55 -15.12 6.68
N MET A 95 -15.44 -14.80 5.78
CA MET A 95 -16.66 -14.05 6.13
C MET A 95 -17.61 -14.91 6.96
N GLY A 96 -17.71 -16.20 6.64
CA GLY A 96 -18.48 -17.17 7.44
C GLY A 96 -18.02 -17.22 8.90
N LEU A 97 -16.69 -17.22 9.12
CA LEU A 97 -16.15 -17.21 10.48
C LEU A 97 -16.58 -15.96 11.27
N ARG A 98 -16.67 -14.79 10.62
CA ARG A 98 -17.18 -13.56 11.25
C ARG A 98 -18.66 -13.62 11.58
N LEU A 99 -19.42 -14.46 10.88
CA LEU A 99 -20.82 -14.76 11.14
C LEU A 99 -21.01 -15.94 12.12
N GLY A 100 -19.93 -16.45 12.73
CA GLY A 100 -19.95 -17.57 13.66
C GLY A 100 -20.03 -18.96 13.00
N ILE A 101 -19.86 -19.04 11.66
CA ILE A 101 -19.87 -20.33 10.94
C ILE A 101 -18.49 -20.97 11.06
N LYS A 102 -18.40 -22.12 11.73
CA LYS A 102 -17.12 -22.76 12.10
C LYS A 102 -16.68 -23.91 11.18
N GLU A 103 -17.58 -24.49 10.40
CA GLU A 103 -17.38 -25.81 9.75
C GLU A 103 -16.57 -25.80 8.46
N HIS A 104 -16.25 -24.64 7.89
CA HIS A 104 -15.55 -24.55 6.62
C HIS A 104 -14.15 -23.92 6.75
N ARG A 105 -13.39 -24.35 7.76
CA ARG A 105 -12.00 -23.90 7.93
C ARG A 105 -11.09 -24.58 6.90
N GLY A 106 -10.68 -23.86 5.87
CA GLY A 106 -9.48 -24.23 5.14
C GLY A 106 -8.24 -24.11 6.04
N GLU A 107 -7.26 -25.00 5.87
CA GLU A 107 -6.07 -25.10 6.73
C GLU A 107 -5.19 -23.83 6.81
N ASP A 108 -5.33 -22.88 5.86
CA ASP A 108 -4.51 -21.66 5.77
C ASP A 108 -4.96 -20.50 6.70
N TYR A 109 -5.99 -20.70 7.52
CA TYR A 109 -6.66 -19.63 8.29
C TYR A 109 -6.05 -19.31 9.64
N THR A 110 -5.19 -20.16 10.15
CA THR A 110 -4.72 -20.09 11.55
C THR A 110 -3.71 -18.97 11.80
N THR A 111 -3.11 -18.42 10.77
CA THR A 111 -2.03 -17.43 10.92
C THR A 111 -2.50 -15.97 10.93
N THR A 112 -3.56 -15.63 10.20
CA THR A 112 -4.01 -14.23 10.06
C THR A 112 -5.06 -13.81 11.10
N ILE A 113 -5.73 -14.78 11.76
CA ILE A 113 -6.83 -14.52 12.71
C ILE A 113 -6.54 -15.14 14.09
N LYS A 114 -5.29 -15.27 14.46
CA LYS A 114 -4.86 -15.96 15.68
C LYS A 114 -5.54 -15.45 16.97
N ASP A 115 -5.92 -14.16 17.00
CA ASP A 115 -6.54 -13.52 18.16
C ASP A 115 -8.03 -13.13 17.93
N TYR A 116 -8.63 -13.56 16.81
CA TYR A 116 -10.05 -13.32 16.57
C TYR A 116 -10.92 -14.41 17.18
N THR A 117 -11.82 -14.03 18.07
CA THR A 117 -12.83 -14.92 18.65
C THR A 117 -14.13 -14.77 17.85
N PRO A 118 -14.52 -15.79 17.06
CA PRO A 118 -15.78 -15.75 16.33
C PRO A 118 -16.97 -15.66 17.28
N PRO A 119 -18.13 -15.12 16.83
CA PRO A 119 -19.37 -15.17 17.59
C PRO A 119 -19.68 -16.60 18.05
N SER A 120 -20.13 -16.74 19.30
CA SER A 120 -20.46 -18.06 19.88
C SER A 120 -21.68 -18.71 19.24
N LYS A 121 -22.61 -17.90 18.71
CA LYS A 121 -23.79 -18.33 17.99
C LYS A 121 -23.67 -17.93 16.52
N PRO A 122 -23.86 -18.86 15.56
CA PRO A 122 -23.90 -18.53 14.15
C PRO A 122 -25.10 -17.61 13.84
N ALA A 123 -24.87 -16.61 13.01
CA ALA A 123 -25.90 -15.68 12.54
C ALA A 123 -26.85 -16.33 11.51
N LEU A 124 -26.41 -17.41 10.89
CA LEU A 124 -27.11 -18.17 9.84
C LEU A 124 -27.12 -19.64 10.16
N THR A 125 -28.14 -20.35 9.68
CA THR A 125 -28.14 -21.82 9.63
C THR A 125 -27.20 -22.33 8.54
N ASP A 126 -26.75 -23.58 8.61
CA ASP A 126 -25.89 -24.19 7.59
C ASP A 126 -26.51 -24.13 6.20
N LYS A 127 -27.84 -24.37 6.08
CA LYS A 127 -28.54 -24.24 4.79
C LYS A 127 -28.54 -22.81 4.25
N GLN A 128 -28.73 -21.82 5.11
CA GLN A 128 -28.66 -20.40 4.69
C GLN A 128 -27.27 -20.01 4.25
N TRP A 129 -26.23 -20.47 4.97
CA TRP A 129 -24.86 -20.25 4.58
C TRP A 129 -24.53 -20.95 3.25
N GLN A 130 -24.97 -22.20 3.09
CA GLN A 130 -24.80 -22.93 1.83
C GLN A 130 -25.45 -22.18 0.66
N ASN A 131 -26.65 -21.62 0.84
CA ASN A 131 -27.30 -20.81 -0.21
C ASN A 131 -26.46 -19.58 -0.60
N ILE A 132 -25.79 -18.91 0.37
CA ILE A 132 -24.86 -17.82 0.06
C ILE A 132 -23.68 -18.33 -0.78
N LEU A 133 -23.07 -19.46 -0.40
CA LEU A 133 -22.01 -20.08 -1.18
C LEU A 133 -22.50 -20.43 -2.60
N ASP A 134 -23.69 -21.03 -2.72
CA ASP A 134 -24.32 -21.38 -3.99
C ASP A 134 -24.49 -20.16 -4.89
N PHE A 135 -24.94 -19.04 -4.32
CA PHE A 135 -25.10 -17.79 -5.05
C PHE A 135 -23.76 -17.29 -5.62
N TYR A 136 -22.72 -17.16 -4.79
CA TYR A 136 -21.42 -16.68 -5.26
C TYR A 136 -20.78 -17.66 -6.25
N MET A 137 -20.83 -18.96 -5.98
CA MET A 137 -20.23 -19.98 -6.86
C MET A 137 -20.94 -20.11 -8.21
N ASN A 138 -22.22 -19.80 -8.30
CA ASN A 138 -22.95 -19.86 -9.56
C ASN A 138 -22.98 -18.51 -10.31
N THR A 139 -22.75 -17.38 -9.62
CA THR A 139 -22.88 -16.04 -10.22
C THR A 139 -21.51 -15.42 -10.52
N ALA A 140 -20.49 -15.66 -9.69
CA ALA A 140 -19.17 -15.07 -9.90
C ALA A 140 -18.54 -15.54 -11.22
N PRO A 141 -17.83 -14.63 -11.94
CA PRO A 141 -17.17 -14.97 -13.18
C PRO A 141 -16.03 -15.97 -12.93
N LEU A 142 -15.75 -16.83 -13.90
CA LEU A 142 -14.58 -17.72 -13.87
C LEU A 142 -13.27 -16.93 -13.94
N LYS A 143 -13.26 -15.86 -14.72
CA LYS A 143 -12.14 -14.95 -14.90
C LYS A 143 -12.64 -13.52 -14.90
N LEU A 144 -11.94 -12.61 -14.21
CA LEU A 144 -12.25 -11.19 -14.30
C LEU A 144 -11.90 -10.65 -15.69
N PRO A 145 -12.64 -9.65 -16.21
CA PRO A 145 -12.29 -9.00 -17.45
C PRO A 145 -10.89 -8.35 -17.33
N ALA A 146 -10.17 -8.31 -18.44
CA ALA A 146 -8.93 -7.55 -18.51
C ALA A 146 -9.20 -6.05 -18.37
N GLN A 147 -8.23 -5.30 -17.87
CA GLN A 147 -8.30 -3.85 -17.90
C GLN A 147 -8.40 -3.35 -19.33
N ASN A 148 -9.30 -2.39 -19.56
CA ASN A 148 -9.49 -1.76 -20.87
C ASN A 148 -9.07 -0.29 -20.78
N ARG A 149 -7.95 0.07 -21.41
CA ARG A 149 -7.44 1.44 -21.51
C ARG A 149 -7.93 2.06 -22.83
N GLN A 150 -8.67 3.14 -22.73
CA GLN A 150 -9.07 3.90 -23.93
C GLN A 150 -7.86 4.57 -24.59
N VAL A 151 -6.92 5.06 -23.78
CA VAL A 151 -5.65 5.65 -24.24
C VAL A 151 -4.52 4.75 -23.75
N GLN A 152 -3.72 4.23 -24.70
CA GLN A 152 -2.59 3.36 -24.38
C GLN A 152 -1.42 4.16 -23.82
N ILE A 153 -0.62 3.51 -22.95
CA ILE A 153 0.58 4.12 -22.35
C ILE A 153 1.64 4.32 -23.45
N THR A 154 2.17 5.53 -23.55
CA THR A 154 3.31 5.85 -24.41
C THR A 154 4.61 5.61 -23.62
N ARG A 155 5.47 4.71 -24.11
CA ARG A 155 6.73 4.31 -23.41
C ARG A 155 7.85 5.32 -23.67
N GLU A 156 7.60 6.54 -23.31
CA GLU A 156 8.56 7.64 -23.28
C GLU A 156 8.22 8.59 -22.14
N LEU A 157 9.20 9.28 -21.60
CA LEU A 157 9.00 10.24 -20.52
C LEU A 157 9.69 11.56 -20.87
N PRO A 158 9.09 12.40 -21.73
CA PRO A 158 9.73 13.59 -22.26
C PRO A 158 10.01 14.65 -21.18
N PHE A 159 9.20 14.70 -20.13
CA PHE A 159 9.25 15.74 -19.09
C PHE A 159 10.28 15.48 -18.00
N PHE A 160 10.71 14.25 -17.83
CA PHE A 160 11.62 13.86 -16.76
C PHE A 160 12.88 13.17 -17.28
N ALA A 161 14.00 13.39 -16.57
CA ALA A 161 15.22 12.60 -16.71
C ALA A 161 15.30 11.57 -15.59
N PHE A 162 15.36 10.29 -15.94
CA PHE A 162 15.54 9.20 -15.00
C PHE A 162 16.98 9.18 -14.48
N LYS A 163 17.15 9.06 -13.16
CA LYS A 163 18.45 8.96 -12.50
C LYS A 163 18.41 7.93 -11.40
N THR A 164 19.44 7.10 -11.35
CA THR A 164 19.72 6.20 -10.23
C THR A 164 20.72 6.82 -9.27
N PRO A 165 20.63 6.54 -7.96
CA PRO A 165 21.72 6.84 -7.04
C PRO A 165 22.93 5.94 -7.34
N GLY A 166 24.07 6.23 -6.68
CA GLY A 166 25.28 5.43 -6.85
C GLY A 166 25.14 3.99 -6.32
N ASP A 167 26.16 3.17 -6.59
CA ASP A 167 26.19 1.72 -6.31
C ASP A 167 25.99 1.34 -4.85
N SER A 168 26.20 2.26 -3.91
CA SER A 168 25.93 2.04 -2.48
C SER A 168 24.46 1.76 -2.14
N PHE A 169 23.55 2.01 -3.07
CA PHE A 169 22.12 1.75 -2.92
C PHE A 169 21.63 0.54 -3.73
N LEU A 170 22.56 -0.20 -4.35
CA LEU A 170 22.21 -1.42 -5.09
C LEU A 170 22.15 -2.62 -4.14
N GLY A 171 21.02 -3.34 -4.18
CA GLY A 171 20.80 -4.56 -3.40
C GLY A 171 20.07 -5.65 -4.18
N LYS A 172 20.26 -6.92 -3.77
CA LYS A 172 19.48 -8.05 -4.28
C LYS A 172 18.05 -8.05 -3.73
N GLN A 173 17.86 -7.39 -2.60
CA GLN A 173 16.57 -7.14 -1.98
C GLN A 173 16.59 -5.68 -1.55
N VAL A 174 15.66 -4.90 -2.05
CA VAL A 174 15.51 -3.49 -1.69
C VAL A 174 14.04 -3.19 -1.43
N LEU A 175 13.80 -2.35 -0.42
CA LEU A 175 12.45 -1.93 -0.06
C LEU A 175 12.49 -0.46 0.39
N GLY A 176 12.42 0.44 -0.57
CA GLY A 176 12.33 1.88 -0.32
C GLY A 176 11.00 2.21 0.36
N SER A 177 10.91 1.98 1.68
CA SER A 177 9.67 2.09 2.45
C SER A 177 9.20 3.53 2.62
N TYR A 178 10.12 4.49 2.57
CA TYR A 178 9.83 5.92 2.67
C TYR A 178 10.82 6.75 1.88
N VAL A 179 10.34 7.78 1.22
CA VAL A 179 11.16 8.83 0.59
C VAL A 179 10.56 10.20 0.86
N LYS A 180 11.39 11.23 1.06
CA LYS A 180 10.97 12.61 1.26
C LYS A 180 11.99 13.60 0.74
N ILE A 181 11.54 14.55 -0.06
CA ILE A 181 12.29 15.74 -0.42
C ILE A 181 11.98 16.81 0.63
N ASP A 182 13.00 17.19 1.38
CA ASP A 182 12.87 18.24 2.40
C ASP A 182 13.33 19.59 1.83
N ASN A 183 12.35 20.40 1.47
CA ASN A 183 12.56 21.78 0.99
C ASN A 183 12.56 22.82 2.13
N SER A 184 12.44 22.43 3.41
CA SER A 184 12.52 23.36 4.55
C SER A 184 13.91 23.95 4.73
N VAL A 185 14.91 23.28 4.15
CA VAL A 185 16.31 23.71 4.14
C VAL A 185 16.80 24.00 2.72
N LYS A 186 17.84 24.86 2.60
CA LYS A 186 18.48 25.18 1.31
C LYS A 186 19.98 24.91 1.40
N PRO A 187 20.58 24.12 0.48
CA PRO A 187 19.90 23.34 -0.57
C PRO A 187 19.00 22.26 0.02
N ALA A 188 17.99 21.82 -0.75
CA ALA A 188 17.10 20.71 -0.37
C ALA A 188 17.91 19.46 -0.02
N ARG A 189 17.35 18.61 0.83
CA ARG A 189 17.91 17.30 1.20
C ARG A 189 16.87 16.20 1.00
N ILE A 190 17.33 14.97 0.99
CA ILE A 190 16.48 13.81 0.72
C ILE A 190 16.61 12.84 1.87
N PHE A 191 15.47 12.38 2.38
CA PHE A 191 15.40 11.22 3.26
C PHE A 191 14.97 10.00 2.45
N VAL A 192 15.66 8.88 2.67
CA VAL A 192 15.31 7.58 2.07
C VAL A 192 15.39 6.53 3.17
N ALA A 193 14.35 5.72 3.30
CA ALA A 193 14.35 4.61 4.24
C ALA A 193 14.34 3.27 3.50
N ASP A 194 15.20 2.36 3.93
CA ASP A 194 15.19 0.97 3.52
C ASP A 194 14.45 0.13 4.57
N GLY A 195 13.27 -0.32 4.20
CA GLY A 195 12.42 -1.14 5.06
C GLY A 195 12.95 -2.55 5.29
N GLN A 196 13.90 -3.02 4.45
CA GLN A 196 14.52 -4.33 4.62
C GLN A 196 15.66 -4.30 5.64
N SER A 197 16.52 -3.31 5.57
CA SER A 197 17.66 -3.15 6.49
C SER A 197 17.34 -2.28 7.71
N HIS A 198 16.14 -1.71 7.80
CA HIS A 198 15.73 -0.77 8.84
C HIS A 198 16.69 0.42 8.96
N LYS A 199 17.11 0.99 7.82
CA LYS A 199 17.98 2.15 7.77
C LYS A 199 17.26 3.37 7.22
N LEU A 200 17.50 4.51 7.87
CA LEU A 200 17.14 5.82 7.37
C LEU A 200 18.41 6.54 6.91
N PHE A 201 18.42 6.97 5.65
CA PHE A 201 19.51 7.73 5.04
C PHE A 201 19.12 9.20 4.90
N LEU A 202 20.08 10.08 5.11
CA LEU A 202 19.99 11.50 4.79
C LEU A 202 20.99 11.81 3.67
N LEU A 203 20.49 12.38 2.57
CA LEU A 203 21.30 12.71 1.40
C LEU A 203 21.19 14.21 1.07
N THR A 204 22.22 14.72 0.42
CA THR A 204 22.16 16.02 -0.27
C THR A 204 21.26 15.92 -1.52
N ASN A 205 20.87 17.06 -2.07
CA ASN A 205 20.19 17.14 -3.38
C ASN A 205 21.04 16.62 -4.57
N LYS A 206 22.33 16.36 -4.36
CA LYS A 206 23.26 15.72 -5.32
C LYS A 206 23.46 14.22 -5.05
N LEU A 207 22.59 13.62 -4.22
CA LEU A 207 22.60 12.19 -3.86
C LEU A 207 23.82 11.73 -3.05
N LYS A 208 24.58 12.65 -2.49
CA LYS A 208 25.68 12.30 -1.57
C LYS A 208 25.09 12.00 -0.19
N VAL A 209 25.40 10.84 0.37
CA VAL A 209 25.02 10.47 1.74
C VAL A 209 25.71 11.41 2.74
N LEU A 210 24.94 12.08 3.57
CA LEU A 210 25.40 12.88 4.71
C LEU A 210 25.54 12.00 5.94
N ASP A 211 24.52 11.14 6.17
CA ASP A 211 24.49 10.22 7.30
C ASP A 211 23.49 9.08 7.07
N SER A 212 23.60 8.04 7.91
CA SER A 212 22.59 6.97 7.99
C SER A 212 22.49 6.44 9.41
N ILE A 213 21.29 6.09 9.83
CA ILE A 213 21.01 5.52 11.16
C ILE A 213 20.15 4.26 11.05
N ASN A 214 20.29 3.37 12.04
CA ASN A 214 19.37 2.25 12.18
C ASN A 214 18.11 2.71 12.92
N THR A 215 16.97 2.15 12.54
CA THR A 215 15.65 2.38 13.14
C THR A 215 15.11 1.09 13.77
N THR A 216 14.09 1.19 14.61
CA THR A 216 13.49 0.02 15.29
C THR A 216 12.66 -0.87 14.35
N GLY A 217 12.35 -0.37 13.16
CA GLY A 217 11.60 -1.05 12.12
C GLY A 217 11.53 -0.21 10.85
N PRO A 218 10.82 -0.64 9.81
CA PRO A 218 10.64 0.14 8.58
C PRO A 218 10.05 1.52 8.89
N VAL A 219 10.74 2.58 8.44
CA VAL A 219 10.21 3.95 8.48
C VAL A 219 9.17 4.10 7.38
N VAL A 220 8.00 4.63 7.73
CA VAL A 220 6.86 4.81 6.81
C VAL A 220 6.37 6.25 6.75
N ASP A 221 6.77 7.08 7.71
CA ASP A 221 6.48 8.51 7.68
C ASP A 221 7.51 9.33 8.47
N LEU A 222 7.72 10.58 8.06
CA LEU A 222 8.44 11.62 8.79
C LEU A 222 7.55 12.84 8.93
N LEU A 223 7.24 13.21 10.15
CA LEU A 223 6.56 14.46 10.44
C LEU A 223 7.58 15.56 10.77
N PHE A 224 7.51 16.66 10.04
CA PHE A 224 8.26 17.90 10.32
C PHE A 224 7.33 18.86 11.09
N ASP A 225 7.57 18.99 12.40
CA ASP A 225 6.81 19.87 13.29
C ASP A 225 7.75 20.93 13.87
N LYS A 226 7.69 22.14 13.32
CA LYS A 226 8.55 23.28 13.67
C LYS A 226 10.04 22.91 13.59
N ASP A 227 10.72 22.80 14.73
CA ASP A 227 12.13 22.43 14.89
C ASP A 227 12.36 20.93 15.15
N LYS A 228 11.28 20.13 15.18
CA LYS A 228 11.32 18.70 15.47
C LYS A 228 11.01 17.87 14.23
N ILE A 229 11.66 16.74 14.16
CA ILE A 229 11.35 15.70 13.17
C ILE A 229 10.97 14.43 13.92
N TRP A 230 9.83 13.87 13.59
CA TRP A 230 9.33 12.64 14.18
C TRP A 230 9.41 11.51 13.17
N VAL A 231 10.05 10.41 13.53
CA VAL A 231 10.17 9.20 12.72
C VAL A 231 9.07 8.24 13.14
N CYS A 232 8.18 7.89 12.21
CA CYS A 232 7.17 6.87 12.37
C CYS A 232 7.69 5.54 11.84
N THR A 233 7.80 4.52 12.71
CA THR A 233 8.11 3.14 12.31
C THR A 233 6.89 2.26 12.48
N ILE A 234 6.60 1.44 11.46
CA ILE A 234 5.37 0.63 11.40
C ILE A 234 5.36 -0.55 12.38
N GLY A 235 6.50 -0.93 12.90
CA GLY A 235 6.72 -2.12 13.70
C GLY A 235 7.85 -2.97 13.13
N ARG A 236 7.73 -4.29 13.17
CA ARG A 236 8.81 -5.20 12.76
C ARG A 236 9.01 -5.24 11.24
N GLU A 237 7.92 -5.21 10.47
CA GLU A 237 7.92 -5.41 9.03
C GLU A 237 6.73 -4.73 8.34
N LEU A 238 6.81 -4.53 7.03
CA LEU A 238 5.71 -3.96 6.24
C LEU A 238 4.56 -4.95 6.00
N GLY A 239 4.80 -6.25 6.12
CA GLY A 239 3.79 -7.30 5.96
C GLY A 239 2.63 -7.17 6.96
N ALA A 240 1.46 -7.70 6.63
CA ALA A 240 0.30 -7.68 7.49
C ALA A 240 0.55 -8.50 8.76
N ASN A 241 0.40 -7.87 9.93
CA ASN A 241 0.48 -8.49 11.24
C ASN A 241 -0.37 -7.71 12.25
N ILE A 242 -0.62 -8.30 13.42
CA ILE A 242 -1.41 -7.71 14.51
C ILE A 242 -0.55 -7.12 15.62
N ASP A 243 0.79 -7.14 15.45
CA ASP A 243 1.73 -6.67 16.47
C ASP A 243 1.56 -5.17 16.72
N LYS A 244 1.60 -4.78 17.98
CA LYS A 244 1.61 -3.37 18.41
C LYS A 244 3.04 -2.94 18.73
N LEU A 245 3.90 -2.93 17.71
CA LEU A 245 5.33 -2.61 17.82
C LEU A 245 5.71 -1.29 17.11
N GLY A 246 4.72 -0.58 16.58
CA GLY A 246 4.95 0.71 15.96
C GLY A 246 5.36 1.78 16.96
N THR A 247 6.22 2.72 16.53
CA THR A 247 6.73 3.79 17.38
C THR A 247 6.78 5.12 16.65
N ILE A 248 6.72 6.22 17.42
CA ILE A 248 7.05 7.57 16.96
C ILE A 248 8.20 8.08 17.81
N THR A 249 9.33 8.41 17.18
CA THR A 249 10.58 8.76 17.84
C THR A 249 11.15 10.06 17.29
N GLU A 250 11.65 10.94 18.14
CA GLU A 250 12.28 12.20 17.74
C GLU A 250 13.63 11.94 17.05
N LEU A 251 13.81 12.55 15.87
CA LEU A 251 15.07 12.60 15.14
C LEU A 251 15.69 13.98 15.27
N LYS A 252 16.92 14.04 15.72
CA LYS A 252 17.74 15.25 15.76
C LYS A 252 18.76 15.22 14.64
N ILE A 253 18.96 16.36 13.99
CA ILE A 253 19.95 16.53 12.94
C ILE A 253 20.85 17.69 13.32
N SER A 254 22.14 17.41 13.46
CA SER A 254 23.16 18.44 13.74
C SER A 254 23.37 19.34 12.53
N PRO A 255 23.96 20.54 12.70
CA PRO A 255 24.36 21.40 11.58
C PRO A 255 25.28 20.73 10.56
N ALA A 256 26.06 19.73 11.00
CA ALA A 256 26.93 18.92 10.12
C ALA A 256 26.16 17.80 9.38
N GLY A 257 24.83 17.71 9.52
CA GLY A 257 23.99 16.70 8.90
C GLY A 257 24.03 15.33 9.58
N LYS A 258 24.56 15.23 10.82
CA LYS A 258 24.55 13.97 11.58
C LYS A 258 23.21 13.75 12.25
N MET A 259 22.65 12.56 12.07
CA MET A 259 21.38 12.14 12.61
C MET A 259 21.54 11.40 13.95
N ALA A 260 20.60 11.62 14.87
CA ALA A 260 20.49 10.87 16.12
C ALA A 260 19.02 10.68 16.48
N LEU A 261 18.58 9.44 16.67
CA LEU A 261 17.27 9.12 17.23
C LEU A 261 17.33 9.19 18.76
N ASN A 262 16.27 9.73 19.35
CA ASN A 262 16.10 9.61 20.79
C ASN A 262 16.00 8.13 21.19
N THR A 263 16.55 7.79 22.35
CA THR A 263 16.55 6.40 22.86
C THR A 263 15.16 5.93 23.29
N LYS A 264 14.27 6.87 23.63
CA LYS A 264 12.89 6.59 24.04
C LYS A 264 11.93 7.20 23.02
N PRO A 265 11.00 6.41 22.46
CA PRO A 265 9.92 6.95 21.62
C PRO A 265 8.99 7.84 22.45
N ILE A 266 8.36 8.82 21.80
CA ILE A 266 7.30 9.62 22.42
C ILE A 266 6.01 8.81 22.51
N PHE A 267 5.74 7.98 21.49
CA PHE A 267 4.63 7.02 21.46
C PHE A 267 5.13 5.65 21.06
N ASP A 268 4.69 4.63 21.76
CA ASP A 268 5.00 3.23 21.50
C ASP A 268 3.72 2.36 21.52
N LYS A 269 3.88 1.07 21.24
CA LYS A 269 2.78 0.09 21.22
C LYS A 269 1.65 0.46 20.25
N LEU A 270 2.00 1.13 19.16
CA LEU A 270 1.05 1.51 18.13
C LEU A 270 0.78 0.33 17.18
N ALA A 271 -0.47 0.18 16.78
CA ALA A 271 -0.92 -0.90 15.89
C ALA A 271 -0.62 -0.56 14.42
N ARG A 272 0.64 -0.75 13.99
CA ARG A 272 1.10 -0.46 12.64
C ARG A 272 0.78 0.99 12.20
N PRO A 273 1.33 1.99 12.87
CA PRO A 273 1.14 3.38 12.47
C PRO A 273 1.76 3.59 11.08
N VAL A 274 1.08 4.34 10.23
CA VAL A 274 1.51 4.62 8.85
C VAL A 274 1.60 6.10 8.56
N GLN A 275 1.04 6.93 9.43
CA GLN A 275 1.18 8.39 9.34
C GLN A 275 0.98 9.04 10.70
N VAL A 276 1.72 10.14 10.93
CA VAL A 276 1.52 11.05 12.06
C VAL A 276 1.42 12.49 11.56
N LEU A 277 0.46 13.24 12.10
CA LEU A 277 0.24 14.65 11.78
C LEU A 277 0.19 15.48 13.07
N ALA A 278 0.54 16.76 13.00
CA ALA A 278 0.57 17.67 14.14
C ALA A 278 -0.35 18.88 13.92
N ALA A 279 -1.24 19.15 14.88
CA ALA A 279 -2.10 20.33 14.92
C ALA A 279 -2.56 20.60 16.35
N ASP A 280 -3.14 21.76 16.59
CA ASP A 280 -3.98 21.99 17.76
C ASP A 280 -5.38 21.46 17.46
N LEU A 281 -5.76 20.34 18.07
CA LEU A 281 -7.02 19.65 17.79
C LEU A 281 -8.15 20.02 18.75
N ASN A 282 -7.82 20.63 19.91
CA ASN A 282 -8.80 20.98 20.95
C ASN A 282 -8.88 22.49 21.27
N GLY A 283 -8.08 23.32 20.59
CA GLY A 283 -8.10 24.78 20.76
C GLY A 283 -7.31 25.29 21.97
N ASP A 284 -6.47 24.45 22.60
CA ASP A 284 -5.68 24.82 23.77
C ASP A 284 -4.30 25.42 23.45
N LYS A 285 -3.99 25.60 22.16
CA LYS A 285 -2.76 26.16 21.58
C LYS A 285 -1.51 25.29 21.79
N LYS A 286 -1.66 24.04 22.21
CA LYS A 286 -0.58 23.07 22.25
C LYS A 286 -0.63 22.19 20.99
N THR A 287 0.50 21.64 20.62
CA THR A 287 0.57 20.73 19.48
C THR A 287 0.15 19.34 19.92
N ASP A 288 -0.94 18.84 19.37
CA ASP A 288 -1.42 17.46 19.47
C ASP A 288 -0.95 16.65 18.26
N TYR A 289 -1.07 15.33 18.34
CA TYR A 289 -0.64 14.44 17.26
C TYR A 289 -1.75 13.49 16.86
N LEU A 290 -2.18 13.57 15.59
CA LEU A 290 -3.08 12.59 14.97
C LEU A 290 -2.28 11.42 14.45
N ILE A 291 -2.70 10.18 14.74
CA ILE A 291 -2.02 8.95 14.33
C ILE A 291 -2.98 8.09 13.52
N CYS A 292 -2.58 7.75 12.28
CA CYS A 292 -3.24 6.75 11.47
C CYS A 292 -2.61 5.38 11.78
N GLU A 293 -3.34 4.52 12.47
CA GLU A 293 -2.93 3.16 12.77
C GLU A 293 -3.65 2.20 11.82
N PHE A 294 -2.91 1.71 10.82
CA PHE A 294 -3.47 0.79 9.83
C PHE A 294 -3.96 -0.51 10.49
N GLY A 295 -3.13 -1.14 11.31
CA GLY A 295 -3.36 -2.39 12.02
C GLY A 295 -4.03 -3.48 11.16
N SER A 296 -3.69 -4.74 11.34
CA SER A 296 -4.54 -5.80 10.78
C SER A 296 -5.61 -6.13 11.81
N LEU A 297 -6.87 -5.68 11.60
CA LEU A 297 -8.01 -5.85 12.51
C LEU A 297 -7.97 -5.02 13.81
N THR A 298 -6.83 -4.45 14.17
CA THR A 298 -6.61 -3.77 15.47
C THR A 298 -6.20 -2.31 15.32
N GLY A 299 -6.27 -1.77 14.10
CA GLY A 299 -5.96 -0.36 13.82
C GLY A 299 -7.06 0.58 14.27
N GLU A 300 -6.74 1.86 14.29
CA GLU A 300 -7.68 2.92 14.65
C GLU A 300 -7.19 4.29 14.14
N LEU A 301 -8.07 5.27 14.15
CA LEU A 301 -7.69 6.67 14.05
C LEU A 301 -7.74 7.27 15.45
N SER A 302 -6.59 7.71 15.95
CA SER A 302 -6.48 8.28 17.30
C SER A 302 -5.70 9.57 17.30
N TRP A 303 -5.85 10.38 18.36
CA TRP A 303 -5.00 11.52 18.58
C TRP A 303 -4.48 11.57 20.02
N MET A 304 -3.29 12.13 20.17
CA MET A 304 -2.58 12.30 21.43
C MET A 304 -2.69 13.75 21.86
N GLU A 305 -3.54 14.02 22.85
CA GLU A 305 -3.71 15.35 23.44
C GLU A 305 -2.49 15.68 24.28
N ASN A 306 -1.82 16.76 23.99
CA ASN A 306 -0.66 17.27 24.71
C ASN A 306 -1.09 18.04 25.98
N LYS A 307 -0.75 17.55 27.16
CA LYS A 307 -1.08 18.22 28.42
C LYS A 307 -0.16 19.41 28.75
N GLY A 308 0.94 19.58 28.02
CA GLY A 308 1.89 20.68 28.21
C GLY A 308 2.95 20.43 29.28
N ASP A 309 2.87 19.33 29.99
CA ASP A 309 3.83 18.87 31.00
C ASP A 309 4.74 17.72 30.53
N GLY A 310 4.68 17.44 29.22
CA GLY A 310 5.38 16.31 28.59
C GLY A 310 4.60 15.00 28.60
N THR A 311 3.36 15.02 29.11
CA THR A 311 2.45 13.87 29.07
C THR A 311 1.38 14.05 27.99
N PHE A 312 0.79 12.93 27.56
CA PHE A 312 -0.23 12.88 26.52
C PHE A 312 -1.39 12.00 26.97
N THR A 313 -2.61 12.37 26.55
CA THR A 313 -3.80 11.54 26.70
C THR A 313 -4.24 11.06 25.32
N ARG A 314 -4.41 9.74 25.16
CA ARG A 314 -4.90 9.14 23.91
C ARG A 314 -6.42 9.24 23.83
N HIS A 315 -6.92 9.71 22.70
CA HIS A 315 -8.34 9.76 22.34
C HIS A 315 -8.55 9.00 21.03
N ILE A 316 -9.55 8.15 20.98
CA ILE A 316 -9.93 7.40 19.77
C ILE A 316 -10.98 8.22 19.03
N ILE A 317 -10.71 8.56 17.77
CA ILE A 317 -11.67 9.21 16.87
C ILE A 317 -12.52 8.13 16.19
N SER A 318 -11.87 7.07 15.68
CA SER A 318 -12.54 5.93 15.05
C SER A 318 -11.80 4.64 15.39
N SER A 319 -12.55 3.61 15.77
CA SER A 319 -12.03 2.26 16.02
C SER A 319 -11.98 1.39 14.75
N LEU A 320 -12.26 1.95 13.58
CA LEU A 320 -12.13 1.26 12.30
C LEU A 320 -10.65 1.01 12.00
N PRO A 321 -10.24 -0.22 11.67
CA PRO A 321 -8.90 -0.50 11.20
C PRO A 321 -8.68 0.02 9.79
N GLY A 322 -7.42 0.21 9.43
CA GLY A 322 -7.07 0.59 8.06
C GLY A 322 -6.94 2.09 7.81
N ALA A 323 -6.86 2.94 8.84
CA ALA A 323 -6.50 4.34 8.65
C ALA A 323 -5.11 4.42 7.99
N ILE A 324 -5.05 4.82 6.71
CA ILE A 324 -3.81 4.77 5.92
C ILE A 324 -3.27 6.15 5.55
N LYS A 325 -4.16 7.12 5.36
CA LYS A 325 -3.77 8.48 4.95
C LYS A 325 -4.77 9.49 5.51
N ALA A 326 -4.27 10.59 6.08
CA ALA A 326 -5.10 11.69 6.54
C ALA A 326 -4.55 13.05 6.09
N TYR A 327 -5.43 14.06 6.07
CA TYR A 327 -5.11 15.46 5.83
C TYR A 327 -5.88 16.33 6.81
N PHE A 328 -5.25 17.42 7.26
CA PHE A 328 -5.94 18.48 7.94
C PHE A 328 -6.55 19.49 6.96
N ASP A 329 -7.75 19.96 7.27
CA ASP A 329 -8.45 20.98 6.51
C ASP A 329 -8.82 22.15 7.41
N TYR A 330 -8.24 23.31 7.15
CA TYR A 330 -8.47 24.56 7.87
C TYR A 330 -9.50 25.47 7.17
N SER A 331 -10.27 24.97 6.23
CA SER A 331 -11.25 25.76 5.47
C SER A 331 -12.40 26.24 6.35
N THR A 332 -12.86 25.41 7.29
CA THR A 332 -13.97 25.70 8.21
C THR A 332 -13.50 26.47 9.44
N ASN A 333 -12.36 26.08 10.01
CA ASN A 333 -11.78 26.73 11.19
C ASN A 333 -10.27 26.93 10.99
N LYS A 334 -9.78 28.16 11.24
CA LYS A 334 -8.38 28.51 11.01
C LYS A 334 -7.43 28.02 12.10
N THR A 335 -7.93 27.59 13.25
CA THR A 335 -7.13 27.19 14.42
C THR A 335 -7.19 25.67 14.67
N THR A 336 -8.37 25.08 14.63
CA THR A 336 -8.60 23.66 14.86
C THR A 336 -9.11 23.01 13.57
N PRO A 337 -8.32 22.16 12.91
CA PRO A 337 -8.68 21.65 11.60
C PRO A 337 -9.72 20.52 11.66
N ASP A 338 -10.47 20.37 10.59
CA ASP A 338 -11.17 19.14 10.24
C ASP A 338 -10.17 18.08 9.77
N ILE A 339 -10.59 16.82 9.76
CA ILE A 339 -9.74 15.69 9.36
C ILE A 339 -10.39 14.95 8.18
N TRP A 340 -9.64 14.79 7.11
CA TRP A 340 -9.96 13.86 6.03
C TRP A 340 -9.11 12.61 6.19
N VAL A 341 -9.72 11.43 6.08
CA VAL A 341 -8.99 10.15 6.23
C VAL A 341 -9.50 9.09 5.27
N LEU A 342 -8.57 8.30 4.71
CA LEU A 342 -8.86 7.09 3.95
C LEU A 342 -8.68 5.87 4.87
N PHE A 343 -9.73 5.07 4.99
CA PHE A 343 -9.67 3.73 5.57
C PHE A 343 -9.60 2.69 4.45
N ALA A 344 -8.70 1.74 4.59
CA ALA A 344 -8.37 0.73 3.57
C ALA A 344 -8.63 -0.71 4.03
N GLN A 345 -9.42 -0.90 5.08
CA GLN A 345 -9.83 -2.23 5.56
C GLN A 345 -11.31 -2.23 5.96
N GLY A 346 -12.01 -3.31 5.61
CA GLY A 346 -13.41 -3.50 6.00
C GLY A 346 -14.32 -2.45 5.38
N GLU A 347 -14.57 -1.39 6.10
CA GLU A 347 -15.33 -0.23 5.63
C GLU A 347 -14.45 0.73 4.83
N GLU A 348 -13.91 0.24 3.69
CA GLU A 348 -13.07 1.06 2.82
C GLU A 348 -13.80 2.33 2.38
N GLY A 349 -13.15 3.47 2.54
CA GLY A 349 -13.77 4.74 2.16
C GLY A 349 -12.98 5.96 2.58
N ILE A 350 -13.40 7.11 2.08
CA ILE A 350 -12.89 8.41 2.48
C ILE A 350 -13.91 9.07 3.40
N TYR A 351 -13.44 9.49 4.58
CA TYR A 351 -14.24 10.06 5.64
C TYR A 351 -13.79 11.48 5.93
N HIS A 352 -14.73 12.33 6.28
CA HIS A 352 -14.51 13.67 6.78
C HIS A 352 -15.00 13.76 8.23
N TYR A 353 -14.13 14.20 9.11
CA TYR A 353 -14.41 14.42 10.53
C TYR A 353 -14.41 15.92 10.79
N THR A 354 -15.59 16.50 11.00
CA THR A 354 -15.73 17.92 11.35
C THR A 354 -15.36 18.12 12.81
N ASN A 355 -14.42 19.02 13.09
CA ASN A 355 -13.95 19.34 14.43
C ASN A 355 -14.81 20.44 15.05
N ASN A 356 -15.36 20.22 16.25
CA ASN A 356 -16.14 21.25 16.97
C ASN A 356 -15.26 22.30 17.68
N GLY A 357 -13.92 22.21 17.53
CA GLY A 357 -12.95 23.11 18.16
C GLY A 357 -12.53 22.73 19.58
N SER A 358 -13.03 21.61 20.12
CA SER A 358 -12.68 21.10 21.46
C SER A 358 -12.23 19.64 21.44
N GLY A 359 -11.73 19.15 20.29
CA GLY A 359 -11.24 17.78 20.15
C GLY A 359 -12.34 16.72 20.03
N GLN A 360 -13.57 17.12 19.72
CA GLN A 360 -14.67 16.21 19.39
C GLN A 360 -14.97 16.31 17.90
N PHE A 361 -15.20 15.16 17.28
CA PHE A 361 -15.30 15.02 15.84
C PHE A 361 -16.63 14.40 15.43
N GLN A 362 -17.28 15.00 14.42
CA GLN A 362 -18.48 14.46 13.79
C GLN A 362 -18.09 13.80 12.48
N GLU A 363 -18.34 12.49 12.37
CA GLU A 363 -18.04 11.69 11.20
C GLU A 363 -19.06 11.91 10.07
N LYS A 364 -18.55 12.02 8.83
CA LYS A 364 -19.31 11.89 7.59
C LYS A 364 -18.52 11.02 6.61
N ARG A 365 -19.10 9.92 6.14
CA ARG A 365 -18.54 9.13 5.03
C ARG A 365 -18.78 9.89 3.73
N ILE A 366 -17.72 10.20 3.00
CA ILE A 366 -17.76 10.97 1.75
C ILE A 366 -17.79 10.06 0.53
N LEU A 367 -16.89 9.06 0.50
CA LEU A 367 -16.85 8.03 -0.53
C LEU A 367 -16.77 6.65 0.15
N GLU A 368 -17.46 5.69 -0.43
CA GLU A 368 -17.48 4.31 0.01
C GLU A 368 -16.99 3.40 -1.11
N PHE A 369 -16.14 2.43 -0.76
CA PHE A 369 -15.57 1.48 -1.72
C PHE A 369 -15.84 0.04 -1.25
N PRO A 370 -15.99 -0.92 -2.18
CA PRO A 370 -16.05 -2.32 -1.83
C PRO A 370 -14.79 -2.77 -1.08
N PRO A 371 -14.89 -3.66 -0.07
CA PRO A 371 -13.77 -4.02 0.82
C PRO A 371 -12.62 -4.79 0.15
N ILE A 372 -12.70 -5.00 -1.14
CA ILE A 372 -11.71 -5.69 -1.98
C ILE A 372 -11.13 -4.79 -3.07
N TYR A 373 -11.43 -3.49 -3.03
CA TYR A 373 -10.84 -2.52 -3.96
C TYR A 373 -9.34 -2.36 -3.70
N GLY A 374 -8.92 -2.53 -2.44
CA GLY A 374 -7.53 -2.34 -2.05
C GLY A 374 -7.13 -0.87 -2.13
N SER A 375 -7.91 -0.04 -1.43
CA SER A 375 -7.63 1.39 -1.28
C SER A 375 -6.20 1.60 -0.79
N SER A 376 -5.44 2.49 -1.43
CA SER A 376 -4.01 2.63 -1.18
C SER A 376 -3.58 4.07 -0.86
N PHE A 377 -4.19 5.06 -1.51
CA PHE A 377 -3.84 6.46 -1.30
C PHE A 377 -4.95 7.40 -1.77
N PHE A 378 -4.97 8.62 -1.25
CA PHE A 378 -5.73 9.74 -1.83
C PHE A 378 -5.01 11.06 -1.62
N GLU A 379 -5.35 12.06 -2.41
CA GLU A 379 -4.89 13.44 -2.28
C GLU A 379 -6.07 14.39 -2.46
N LEU A 380 -6.07 15.48 -1.66
CA LEU A 380 -7.02 16.58 -1.79
C LEU A 380 -6.37 17.71 -2.59
N VAL A 381 -6.87 17.98 -3.77
CA VAL A 381 -6.31 18.96 -4.71
C VAL A 381 -7.41 19.55 -5.57
N ASP A 382 -7.35 20.84 -5.87
CA ASP A 382 -8.25 21.48 -6.83
C ASP A 382 -7.72 21.18 -8.24
N VAL A 383 -8.24 20.10 -8.86
CA VAL A 383 -7.73 19.60 -10.16
C VAL A 383 -8.23 20.45 -11.33
N ASN A 384 -9.39 21.07 -11.18
CA ASN A 384 -10.06 21.83 -12.25
C ASN A 384 -10.01 23.35 -12.06
N HIS A 385 -9.31 23.83 -11.00
CA HIS A 385 -9.14 25.24 -10.65
C HIS A 385 -10.46 26.00 -10.39
N ASP A 386 -11.45 25.31 -9.81
CA ASP A 386 -12.74 25.93 -9.49
C ASP A 386 -12.85 26.47 -8.05
N GLY A 387 -11.75 26.35 -7.28
CA GLY A 387 -11.61 26.82 -5.90
C GLY A 387 -12.05 25.80 -4.85
N TYR A 388 -12.50 24.62 -5.23
CA TYR A 388 -12.89 23.53 -4.33
C TYR A 388 -11.92 22.38 -4.45
N LYS A 389 -11.60 21.74 -3.32
CA LYS A 389 -10.73 20.55 -3.35
C LYS A 389 -11.48 19.36 -3.89
N ASP A 390 -10.87 18.71 -4.86
CA ASP A 390 -11.26 17.45 -5.44
C ASP A 390 -10.48 16.29 -4.78
N ILE A 391 -10.80 15.06 -5.15
CA ILE A 391 -10.13 13.86 -4.67
C ILE A 391 -9.47 13.12 -5.83
N VAL A 392 -8.14 12.96 -5.75
CA VAL A 392 -7.40 11.98 -6.55
C VAL A 392 -7.20 10.75 -5.67
N TYR A 393 -7.71 9.59 -6.11
CA TYR A 393 -7.72 8.36 -5.33
C TYR A 393 -7.07 7.24 -6.11
N THR A 394 -6.36 6.35 -5.40
CA THR A 394 -5.78 5.13 -5.96
C THR A 394 -6.26 3.89 -5.21
N CYS A 395 -6.49 2.82 -5.96
CA CYS A 395 -6.69 1.49 -5.42
C CYS A 395 -5.91 0.46 -6.25
N GLY A 396 -5.27 -0.46 -5.57
CA GLY A 396 -4.41 -1.45 -6.20
C GLY A 396 -3.71 -2.36 -5.22
N ASP A 397 -3.97 -2.22 -3.91
CA ASP A 397 -3.43 -3.14 -2.92
C ASP A 397 -4.03 -4.54 -3.12
N ASN A 398 -3.16 -5.49 -3.42
CA ASN A 398 -3.45 -6.91 -3.55
C ASN A 398 -2.83 -7.75 -2.41
N GLY A 399 -2.26 -7.11 -1.38
CA GLY A 399 -1.52 -7.78 -0.31
C GLY A 399 -2.36 -8.71 0.57
N ASN A 400 -3.68 -8.55 0.55
CA ASN A 400 -4.59 -9.32 1.38
C ASN A 400 -5.33 -10.39 0.54
N ALA A 401 -4.95 -11.66 0.65
CA ALA A 401 -5.69 -12.87 0.21
C ALA A 401 -6.29 -12.89 -1.23
N THR A 402 -6.27 -11.79 -1.96
CA THR A 402 -6.95 -11.62 -3.26
C THR A 402 -6.00 -11.30 -4.40
N LEU A 403 -4.83 -11.96 -4.46
CA LEU A 403 -3.81 -11.79 -5.52
C LEU A 403 -4.37 -12.15 -6.90
N VAL A 404 -5.14 -11.23 -7.49
CA VAL A 404 -5.63 -11.29 -8.88
C VAL A 404 -5.60 -9.91 -9.50
N LEU A 405 -5.40 -9.84 -10.81
CA LEU A 405 -5.53 -8.58 -11.54
C LEU A 405 -7.00 -8.18 -11.57
N LYS A 406 -7.29 -6.95 -11.18
CA LYS A 406 -8.65 -6.43 -11.05
C LYS A 406 -8.88 -5.29 -12.02
N PRO A 407 -9.98 -5.28 -12.78
CA PRO A 407 -10.24 -4.27 -13.82
C PRO A 407 -10.44 -2.86 -13.23
N TYR A 408 -10.79 -2.77 -11.96
CA TYR A 408 -11.07 -1.52 -11.25
C TYR A 408 -9.85 -0.95 -10.52
N HIS A 409 -8.67 -1.61 -10.53
CA HIS A 409 -7.45 -1.01 -10.01
C HIS A 409 -6.98 0.15 -10.90
N GLY A 410 -6.58 1.26 -10.29
CA GLY A 410 -6.11 2.43 -11.03
C GLY A 410 -6.19 3.74 -10.26
N VAL A 411 -6.17 4.81 -11.05
CA VAL A 411 -6.32 6.20 -10.57
C VAL A 411 -7.71 6.70 -10.88
N TYR A 412 -8.35 7.30 -9.89
CA TYR A 412 -9.65 7.95 -10.00
C TYR A 412 -9.54 9.43 -9.68
N VAL A 413 -10.34 10.25 -10.36
CA VAL A 413 -10.57 11.66 -10.00
C VAL A 413 -12.05 11.85 -9.73
N PHE A 414 -12.36 12.33 -8.52
CA PHE A 414 -13.70 12.70 -8.10
C PHE A 414 -13.74 14.23 -7.93
N LEU A 415 -14.56 14.91 -8.71
CA LEU A 415 -14.74 16.35 -8.58
C LEU A 415 -15.78 16.68 -7.53
N ASN A 416 -15.50 17.71 -6.73
CA ASN A 416 -16.43 18.31 -5.80
C ASN A 416 -17.52 19.08 -6.59
N ASP A 417 -18.78 18.81 -6.32
CA ASP A 417 -19.92 19.51 -6.96
C ASP A 417 -20.25 20.87 -6.32
N LYS A 418 -19.35 21.39 -5.46
CA LYS A 418 -19.50 22.62 -4.66
C LYS A 418 -20.54 22.54 -3.54
N HIS A 419 -21.20 21.40 -3.41
CA HIS A 419 -22.16 21.10 -2.33
C HIS A 419 -21.64 20.03 -1.38
N GLY A 420 -20.36 19.63 -1.52
CA GLY A 420 -19.70 18.62 -0.70
C GLY A 420 -20.03 17.19 -1.09
N ASN A 421 -20.52 16.95 -2.32
CA ASN A 421 -20.56 15.62 -2.93
C ASN A 421 -19.42 15.48 -3.93
N TYR A 422 -18.95 14.26 -4.11
CA TYR A 422 -17.81 13.96 -4.97
C TYR A 422 -18.23 13.00 -6.08
N ILE A 423 -18.12 13.46 -7.34
CA ILE A 423 -18.60 12.77 -8.52
C ILE A 423 -17.40 12.26 -9.31
N GLN A 424 -17.32 10.94 -9.56
CA GLN A 424 -16.28 10.37 -10.41
C GLN A 424 -16.35 10.96 -11.83
N LYS A 425 -15.27 11.60 -12.25
CA LYS A 425 -15.13 12.19 -13.60
C LYS A 425 -14.06 11.53 -14.44
N TYR A 426 -13.10 10.87 -13.81
CA TYR A 426 -12.02 10.20 -14.50
C TYR A 426 -11.68 8.87 -13.83
N PHE A 427 -11.28 7.90 -14.64
CA PHE A 427 -10.66 6.64 -14.20
C PHE A 427 -9.65 6.21 -15.25
N TYR A 428 -8.44 5.88 -14.82
CA TYR A 428 -7.44 5.25 -15.65
C TYR A 428 -6.98 3.94 -15.02
N PRO A 429 -7.19 2.78 -15.70
CA PRO A 429 -6.86 1.47 -15.15
C PRO A 429 -5.35 1.24 -15.17
N ILE A 430 -4.79 0.90 -13.99
CA ILE A 430 -3.39 0.54 -13.76
C ILE A 430 -3.36 -0.59 -12.74
N ASN A 431 -2.75 -1.73 -13.08
CA ASN A 431 -2.65 -2.85 -12.15
C ASN A 431 -1.78 -2.47 -10.94
N GLY A 432 -2.27 -2.75 -9.74
CA GLY A 432 -1.52 -2.53 -8.52
C GLY A 432 -1.21 -1.07 -8.21
N CYS A 433 -2.00 -0.11 -8.74
CA CYS A 433 -1.83 1.32 -8.50
C CYS A 433 -1.80 1.63 -7.00
N TYR A 434 -0.70 2.22 -6.51
CA TYR A 434 -0.45 2.29 -5.07
C TYR A 434 -0.45 3.72 -4.51
N LYS A 435 0.11 4.68 -5.25
CA LYS A 435 0.13 6.10 -4.86
C LYS A 435 0.09 6.99 -6.08
N ALA A 436 -0.60 8.12 -5.96
CA ALA A 436 -0.60 9.19 -6.95
C ALA A 436 -0.25 10.54 -6.29
N ILE A 437 0.44 11.41 -7.03
CA ILE A 437 0.70 12.81 -6.67
C ILE A 437 0.21 13.69 -7.80
N ALA A 438 -0.66 14.63 -7.48
CA ALA A 438 -1.28 15.54 -8.42
C ALA A 438 -0.65 16.94 -8.30
N ARG A 439 0.05 17.40 -9.35
CA ARG A 439 0.73 18.71 -9.45
C ARG A 439 0.76 19.16 -10.89
N ASP A 440 0.90 20.45 -11.09
CA ASP A 440 1.36 21.00 -12.38
C ASP A 440 2.88 20.75 -12.50
N PHE A 441 3.25 19.64 -13.15
CA PHE A 441 4.65 19.24 -13.29
C PHE A 441 5.35 19.94 -14.46
N ASP A 442 4.64 20.30 -15.52
CA ASP A 442 5.24 20.89 -16.70
C ASP A 442 5.03 22.42 -16.82
N GLY A 443 4.32 23.02 -15.88
CA GLY A 443 4.13 24.47 -15.79
C GLY A 443 3.10 25.02 -16.78
N ASP A 444 2.21 24.15 -17.33
CA ASP A 444 1.19 24.56 -18.29
C ASP A 444 -0.12 25.05 -17.62
N GLY A 445 -0.18 24.99 -16.28
CA GLY A 445 -1.31 25.41 -15.47
C GLY A 445 -2.35 24.31 -15.25
N ASN A 446 -2.23 23.13 -15.86
CA ASN A 446 -3.11 22.01 -15.60
C ASN A 446 -2.51 21.07 -14.58
N ILE A 447 -3.34 20.46 -13.73
CA ILE A 447 -2.87 19.50 -12.76
C ILE A 447 -2.68 18.13 -13.41
N ASP A 448 -1.43 17.68 -13.50
CA ASP A 448 -1.03 16.34 -13.94
C ASP A 448 -1.05 15.35 -12.78
N ILE A 449 -0.94 14.04 -13.07
CA ILE A 449 -0.88 13.00 -12.05
C ILE A 449 0.33 12.09 -12.32
N ALA A 450 1.27 12.04 -11.38
CA ALA A 450 2.31 11.02 -11.34
C ALA A 450 1.84 9.87 -10.45
N THR A 451 1.92 8.62 -10.93
CA THR A 451 1.46 7.45 -10.16
C THR A 451 2.45 6.30 -10.23
N ILE A 452 2.48 5.51 -9.15
CA ILE A 452 3.31 4.32 -8.98
C ILE A 452 2.47 3.10 -8.65
N SER A 453 3.00 1.91 -8.98
CA SER A 453 2.36 0.64 -8.69
C SER A 453 3.27 -0.31 -7.93
N LEU A 454 2.69 -1.08 -7.00
CA LEU A 454 3.38 -2.13 -6.24
C LEU A 454 3.03 -3.54 -6.75
N PHE A 455 1.78 -3.81 -7.05
CA PHE A 455 1.29 -5.12 -7.49
C PHE A 455 1.01 -5.12 -9.00
N THR A 456 2.04 -4.81 -9.78
CA THR A 456 1.97 -4.72 -11.25
C THR A 456 1.65 -6.05 -11.92
N ASP A 457 1.14 -6.02 -13.14
CA ASP A 457 1.13 -7.18 -14.04
C ASP A 457 2.55 -7.39 -14.60
N ALA A 458 3.17 -8.53 -14.33
CA ALA A 458 4.51 -8.87 -14.84
C ALA A 458 4.62 -8.85 -16.38
N ARG A 459 3.48 -8.89 -17.09
CA ARG A 459 3.40 -8.77 -18.55
C ARG A 459 3.34 -7.31 -19.03
N GLN A 460 3.16 -6.35 -18.11
CA GLN A 460 3.00 -4.92 -18.37
C GLN A 460 3.92 -4.11 -17.45
N THR A 461 5.22 -4.23 -17.70
CA THR A 461 6.26 -3.60 -16.86
C THR A 461 6.26 -2.07 -16.89
N ASP A 462 5.52 -1.47 -17.82
CA ASP A 462 5.32 -0.02 -17.94
C ASP A 462 4.37 0.56 -16.88
N GLU A 463 3.66 -0.27 -16.12
CA GLU A 463 2.74 0.18 -15.06
C GLU A 463 3.44 0.57 -13.74
N GLY A 464 4.71 0.24 -13.56
CA GLY A 464 5.46 0.57 -12.36
C GLY A 464 5.48 2.07 -12.03
N PHE A 465 5.58 2.90 -13.08
CA PHE A 465 5.41 4.35 -13.03
C PHE A 465 4.65 4.85 -14.25
N VAL A 466 3.57 5.59 -14.03
CA VAL A 466 2.80 6.24 -15.10
C VAL A 466 2.62 7.72 -14.78
N TYR A 467 2.93 8.54 -15.77
CA TYR A 467 2.67 9.98 -15.74
C TYR A 467 1.47 10.29 -16.63
N LEU A 468 0.41 10.80 -16.04
CA LEU A 468 -0.80 11.22 -16.72
C LEU A 468 -0.72 12.74 -16.94
N LYS A 469 -0.28 13.18 -18.13
CA LYS A 469 -0.27 14.59 -18.51
C LYS A 469 -1.68 15.06 -18.80
N ASN A 470 -2.13 16.09 -18.12
CA ASN A 470 -3.42 16.72 -18.35
C ASN A 470 -3.33 17.72 -19.50
N LEU A 471 -4.06 17.48 -20.58
CA LEU A 471 -4.13 18.36 -21.74
C LEU A 471 -5.26 19.40 -21.62
N GLY A 472 -5.81 19.57 -20.41
CA GLY A 472 -6.96 20.41 -20.10
C GLY A 472 -8.27 19.62 -19.99
N GLY A 473 -9.15 20.02 -19.04
CA GLY A 473 -10.47 19.42 -18.86
C GLY A 473 -10.46 17.94 -18.46
N LEU A 474 -9.44 17.47 -17.73
CA LEU A 474 -9.22 16.08 -17.33
C LEU A 474 -8.97 15.14 -18.54
N ASN A 475 -8.50 15.66 -19.66
CA ASN A 475 -8.08 14.87 -20.80
C ASN A 475 -6.61 14.46 -20.62
N PHE A 476 -6.37 13.28 -20.05
CA PHE A 476 -5.04 12.82 -19.71
C PHE A 476 -4.41 11.97 -20.82
N LYS A 477 -3.12 12.25 -21.12
CA LYS A 477 -2.27 11.41 -21.95
C LYS A 477 -1.26 10.66 -21.06
N PRO A 478 -1.28 9.31 -21.08
CA PRO A 478 -0.41 8.50 -20.22
C PRO A 478 0.96 8.30 -20.85
N TYR A 479 2.00 8.46 -20.04
CA TYR A 479 3.40 8.21 -20.34
C TYR A 479 4.01 7.28 -19.29
N ALA A 480 4.97 6.44 -19.70
CA ALA A 480 5.74 5.60 -18.80
C ALA A 480 7.24 5.75 -19.06
N LEU A 481 8.05 5.13 -18.20
CA LEU A 481 9.49 5.06 -18.43
C LEU A 481 9.82 4.36 -19.76
N PRO A 482 10.92 4.73 -20.42
CA PRO A 482 11.40 4.04 -21.61
C PRO A 482 11.57 2.54 -21.38
N GLN A 483 11.38 1.73 -22.41
CA GLN A 483 11.33 0.27 -22.33
C GLN A 483 12.61 -0.38 -21.78
N ASP A 484 13.76 0.26 -21.93
CA ASP A 484 15.06 -0.18 -21.44
C ASP A 484 15.31 0.18 -19.97
N THR A 485 14.40 0.95 -19.36
CA THR A 485 14.50 1.34 -17.95
C THR A 485 13.98 0.22 -17.09
N ARG A 486 14.85 -0.41 -16.30
CA ARG A 486 14.44 -1.41 -15.30
C ARG A 486 13.79 -0.73 -14.12
N PHE A 487 12.49 -0.88 -14.03
CA PHE A 487 11.69 -0.43 -12.90
C PHE A 487 10.31 -1.10 -12.97
N GLU A 488 10.02 -1.93 -11.99
CA GLU A 488 8.80 -2.73 -12.03
C GLU A 488 7.81 -2.35 -10.93
N ARG A 489 8.29 -1.97 -9.73
CA ARG A 489 7.46 -1.82 -8.54
C ARG A 489 7.95 -0.68 -7.67
N ALA A 490 7.02 0.07 -7.09
CA ALA A 490 7.31 1.11 -6.12
C ALA A 490 6.33 1.08 -4.95
N VAL A 491 6.83 1.46 -3.78
CA VAL A 491 6.04 1.51 -2.53
C VAL A 491 5.70 2.94 -2.16
N THR A 492 6.58 3.88 -2.47
CA THR A 492 6.46 5.27 -2.05
C THR A 492 7.02 6.23 -3.08
N MET A 493 6.51 7.44 -3.08
CA MET A 493 6.96 8.54 -3.95
C MET A 493 6.76 9.86 -3.22
N ASP A 494 7.64 10.83 -3.45
CA ASP A 494 7.47 12.21 -3.02
C ASP A 494 7.86 13.18 -4.13
N ALA A 495 7.21 14.36 -4.14
CA ALA A 495 7.47 15.43 -5.09
C ALA A 495 8.01 16.67 -4.36
N GLY A 496 9.05 17.30 -4.93
CA GLY A 496 9.64 18.52 -4.39
C GLY A 496 10.71 19.09 -5.30
N ASN A 497 11.13 20.30 -5.04
CA ASN A 497 12.12 20.99 -5.85
C ASN A 497 13.55 20.68 -5.33
N LEU A 498 14.24 19.75 -5.96
CA LEU A 498 15.59 19.30 -5.55
C LEU A 498 16.69 20.29 -5.89
N ASN A 499 16.57 20.98 -7.01
CA ASN A 499 17.64 21.82 -7.56
C ASN A 499 17.41 23.31 -7.40
N GLY A 500 16.26 23.74 -6.88
CA GLY A 500 15.93 25.14 -6.63
C GLY A 500 15.41 25.90 -7.86
N ASP A 501 15.06 25.20 -8.96
CA ASP A 501 14.55 25.81 -10.20
C ASP A 501 13.03 26.12 -10.16
N GLY A 502 12.34 25.74 -9.06
CA GLY A 502 10.92 25.96 -8.89
C GLY A 502 10.03 24.82 -9.39
N LYS A 503 10.60 23.82 -10.07
CA LYS A 503 9.86 22.71 -10.68
C LYS A 503 9.89 21.47 -9.79
N PRO A 504 8.78 20.72 -9.68
CA PRO A 504 8.76 19.52 -8.85
C PRO A 504 9.50 18.36 -9.53
N ASP A 505 10.54 17.87 -8.88
CA ASP A 505 11.18 16.59 -9.14
C ASP A 505 10.44 15.50 -8.36
N LEU A 506 10.64 14.21 -8.73
CA LEU A 506 10.10 13.06 -8.02
C LEU A 506 11.23 12.18 -7.47
N VAL A 507 11.07 11.72 -6.24
CA VAL A 507 11.86 10.62 -5.65
C VAL A 507 10.95 9.43 -5.43
N ILE A 508 11.36 8.24 -5.85
CA ILE A 508 10.52 7.04 -5.87
C ILE A 508 11.27 5.91 -5.16
N GLY A 509 10.67 5.32 -4.12
CA GLY A 509 11.18 4.16 -3.42
C GLY A 509 10.84 2.88 -4.15
N ASN A 510 11.86 2.11 -4.52
CA ASN A 510 11.74 0.86 -5.26
C ASN A 510 11.46 -0.32 -4.33
N ALA A 511 10.76 -1.34 -4.84
CA ALA A 511 10.57 -2.61 -4.17
C ALA A 511 11.00 -3.75 -5.11
N TYR A 512 12.11 -4.39 -4.76
CA TYR A 512 12.63 -5.53 -5.51
C TYR A 512 13.09 -6.64 -4.57
N PHE A 513 12.65 -7.86 -4.85
CA PHE A 513 13.01 -9.05 -4.09
C PHE A 513 13.42 -10.16 -5.06
N ASP A 514 14.69 -10.56 -4.99
CA ASP A 514 15.21 -11.73 -5.72
C ASP A 514 15.13 -12.95 -4.82
N PHE A 515 14.09 -13.75 -4.95
CA PHE A 515 13.83 -14.93 -4.11
C PHE A 515 14.28 -16.27 -4.73
N GLY A 516 14.95 -16.27 -5.86
CA GLY A 516 15.22 -17.50 -6.58
C GLY A 516 16.56 -18.16 -6.28
N PRO A 517 16.65 -19.52 -6.20
CA PRO A 517 17.91 -20.25 -6.31
C PRO A 517 18.55 -20.09 -7.70
N PHE A 518 17.77 -19.62 -8.66
CA PHE A 518 18.18 -19.22 -10.01
C PHE A 518 18.09 -17.71 -10.21
N GLY A 519 18.02 -16.93 -9.12
CA GLY A 519 17.99 -15.48 -9.18
C GLY A 519 19.10 -14.98 -10.08
N TYR A 520 18.78 -14.08 -10.99
CA TYR A 520 19.70 -13.57 -12.01
C TYR A 520 20.88 -12.79 -11.44
N ASN A 521 21.08 -12.83 -10.12
CA ASN A 521 22.11 -12.08 -9.40
C ASN A 521 22.06 -10.57 -9.72
N ILE A 522 20.86 -10.09 -9.99
CA ILE A 522 20.58 -8.70 -10.34
C ILE A 522 20.53 -7.92 -9.05
N LYS A 523 21.15 -6.76 -9.08
CA LYS A 523 21.03 -5.75 -8.03
C LYS A 523 20.19 -4.60 -8.57
N GLU A 524 19.19 -4.21 -7.78
CA GLU A 524 18.32 -3.08 -8.09
C GLU A 524 18.58 -1.93 -7.11
N SER A 525 18.27 -0.71 -7.56
CA SER A 525 18.45 0.48 -6.74
C SER A 525 17.33 0.61 -5.71
N LEU A 526 17.67 1.04 -4.49
CA LEU A 526 16.71 1.29 -3.41
C LEU A 526 15.69 2.37 -3.78
N PHE A 527 16.09 3.37 -4.57
CA PHE A 527 15.23 4.46 -5.01
C PHE A 527 15.70 5.04 -6.35
N PHE A 528 14.83 5.82 -6.97
CA PHE A 528 15.09 6.54 -8.22
C PHE A 528 14.69 8.00 -8.10
N ILE A 529 15.23 8.81 -9.00
CA ILE A 529 14.84 10.21 -9.17
C ILE A 529 14.37 10.43 -10.59
N LEU A 530 13.25 11.08 -10.73
CA LEU A 530 12.79 11.66 -11.97
C LEU A 530 12.98 13.17 -11.87
N LYS A 531 14.07 13.65 -12.47
CA LYS A 531 14.39 15.07 -12.49
C LYS A 531 13.59 15.76 -13.57
N ASN A 532 12.84 16.78 -13.19
CA ASN A 532 12.09 17.60 -14.13
C ASN A 532 13.03 18.33 -15.09
N LYS A 533 12.71 18.30 -16.40
CA LYS A 533 13.50 18.91 -17.50
C LYS A 533 12.93 20.24 -17.97
N GLN A 534 11.70 20.53 -17.61
CA GLN A 534 10.93 21.67 -18.11
C GLN A 534 11.42 23.00 -17.52
#